data_885c050cdd15411763e9f5f60e1bb8bf
#
_entry.id   885c050cdd15411763e9f5f60e1bb8bf
#
_cell.length_a   1.000
_cell.length_b   1.000
_cell.length_c   1.000
_cell.angle_alpha   90.00
_cell.angle_beta   90.00
_cell.angle_gamma   90.00
#
_symmetry.space_group_name_H-M   'P 1'
#
loop_
_entity.id
_entity.type
_entity.pdbx_description
1 polymer ?
#
loop_
_entity_poly.entity_id
_entity_poly.type
_entity_poly.pdbx_seq_one_letter_code
_entity_poly.pdbx_strand_id
1 'polypeptide(L)'
;MVRQTIALIALGLIATGVNAQTVATGDPRSVSTPTYPAVCETLSAQFSTSARSSPPSSDDTSRIQSALTSCAGTGKSVVLAASGSDNAFYSGKLTVSGEGLVVNSGVTLEGNTSYSSESELVLVEGTNSFIGGEGAIDGRGDIISGTPRLVQTSSADNFIAYQITLQQAAHPNLYMQGGSGATVYDVTILTPASRANADGIDIDSMSDVTVINSSIEAGDDGIAVKTNAAAASNITVKNTRLYGTHGLSIGSQTFDGVTNVLFTGNYVYGVDHTGTASTDANAINIKTDVDCGGLVQQVTYSNTCITQAKHLIVVNANYGSCSGTSGTPQFKNILINGVKSQDSVSGAYTRIEGYNSSNLAQVYLANVSLDVTSQSDDQDATAFLDNSNITPSGTNVTTSTFSTSGSVPSCSF
;
A
#
# COMPACT_ATOMS: atom_id res chain seq x y z
N MET A 1 3.29 -77.67 27.56
CA MET A 1 3.45 -76.72 26.42
C MET A 1 2.72 -75.43 26.74
N VAL A 2 3.47 -74.46 27.23
CA VAL A 2 2.91 -73.14 27.56
C VAL A 2 3.18 -72.22 26.37
N ARG A 3 2.13 -71.74 25.74
CA ARG A 3 2.23 -70.74 24.65
C ARG A 3 2.32 -69.34 25.26
N GLN A 4 3.45 -68.68 25.11
CA GLN A 4 3.60 -67.26 25.37
C GLN A 4 3.06 -66.46 24.19
N THR A 5 2.08 -65.58 24.45
CA THR A 5 1.55 -64.61 23.52
C THR A 5 2.34 -63.30 23.66
N ILE A 6 3.10 -62.91 22.65
CA ILE A 6 3.82 -61.64 22.60
C ILE A 6 2.84 -60.59 22.07
N ALA A 7 2.49 -59.63 22.91
CA ALA A 7 1.73 -58.44 22.46
C ALA A 7 2.69 -57.44 21.84
N LEU A 8 2.56 -57.17 20.56
CA LEU A 8 3.20 -56.03 19.88
C LEU A 8 2.44 -54.76 20.24
N ILE A 9 3.10 -53.87 20.98
CA ILE A 9 2.62 -52.50 21.15
C ILE A 9 3.10 -51.70 19.93
N ALA A 10 2.16 -51.36 19.03
CA ALA A 10 2.42 -50.42 17.94
C ALA A 10 2.45 -49.00 18.52
N LEU A 11 3.64 -48.41 18.60
CA LEU A 11 3.80 -46.97 18.87
C LEU A 11 3.35 -46.22 17.59
N GLY A 12 2.15 -45.64 17.62
CA GLY A 12 1.71 -44.73 16.57
C GLY A 12 2.53 -43.45 16.65
N LEU A 13 3.43 -43.21 15.71
CA LEU A 13 3.96 -41.89 15.45
C LEU A 13 2.79 -41.00 14.97
N ILE A 14 2.35 -40.13 15.85
CA ILE A 14 1.54 -38.96 15.42
C ILE A 14 2.51 -38.02 14.70
N ALA A 15 2.59 -38.11 13.40
CA ALA A 15 3.20 -37.06 12.59
C ALA A 15 2.31 -35.84 12.72
N THR A 16 2.67 -34.93 13.62
CA THR A 16 2.15 -33.55 13.60
C THR A 16 2.61 -32.95 12.26
N GLY A 17 1.69 -32.90 11.29
CA GLY A 17 1.95 -32.22 10.03
C GLY A 17 2.32 -30.76 10.34
N VAL A 18 3.61 -30.44 10.26
CA VAL A 18 4.07 -29.07 10.21
C VAL A 18 3.48 -28.53 8.92
N ASN A 19 2.48 -27.65 9.01
CA ASN A 19 1.99 -26.94 7.84
C ASN A 19 3.19 -26.19 7.25
N ALA A 20 3.63 -26.63 6.07
CA ALA A 20 4.77 -26.02 5.42
C ALA A 20 4.44 -24.53 5.17
N GLN A 21 5.32 -23.66 5.63
CA GLN A 21 5.26 -22.25 5.36
C GLN A 21 5.19 -22.03 3.84
N THR A 22 4.26 -21.21 3.38
CA THR A 22 4.14 -20.81 1.97
C THR A 22 4.62 -19.38 1.81
N VAL A 23 5.66 -19.17 1.02
CA VAL A 23 6.11 -17.83 0.65
C VAL A 23 5.14 -17.25 -0.37
N ALA A 24 4.69 -16.00 -0.18
CA ALA A 24 3.89 -15.31 -1.16
C ALA A 24 4.72 -15.06 -2.44
N THR A 25 4.11 -15.27 -3.58
CA THR A 25 4.73 -15.01 -4.89
C THR A 25 4.38 -13.64 -5.45
N GLY A 26 3.32 -13.02 -4.89
CA GLY A 26 2.81 -11.74 -5.34
C GLY A 26 2.20 -11.80 -6.75
N ASP A 27 2.28 -10.71 -7.46
CA ASP A 27 1.81 -10.57 -8.84
C ASP A 27 2.59 -11.52 -9.78
N PRO A 28 1.93 -12.41 -10.49
CA PRO A 28 2.58 -13.37 -11.38
C PRO A 28 3.08 -12.75 -12.70
N ARG A 29 2.70 -11.50 -12.99
CA ARG A 29 3.11 -10.83 -14.22
C ARG A 29 4.59 -10.45 -14.19
N SER A 30 5.24 -10.48 -15.35
CA SER A 30 6.57 -9.91 -15.54
C SER A 30 6.42 -8.43 -15.88
N VAL A 31 6.58 -7.56 -14.87
CA VAL A 31 6.48 -6.11 -15.06
C VAL A 31 7.82 -5.55 -15.51
N SER A 32 7.85 -4.93 -16.70
CA SER A 32 8.97 -4.14 -17.23
C SER A 32 8.72 -2.65 -17.06
N THR A 33 9.77 -1.84 -17.23
CA THR A 33 9.63 -0.37 -17.26
C THR A 33 8.59 0.03 -18.30
N PRO A 34 7.51 0.76 -17.90
CA PRO A 34 6.51 1.23 -18.84
C PRO A 34 7.07 2.21 -19.87
N THR A 35 6.35 2.39 -20.95
CA THR A 35 6.63 3.43 -21.96
C THR A 35 5.43 4.35 -22.07
N TYR A 36 5.67 5.61 -22.38
CA TYR A 36 4.60 6.56 -22.61
C TYR A 36 3.76 6.19 -23.84
N PRO A 37 2.42 6.28 -23.74
CA PRO A 37 1.56 6.08 -24.89
C PRO A 37 1.85 7.11 -26.00
N ALA A 38 1.59 6.73 -27.26
CA ALA A 38 1.70 7.66 -28.38
C ALA A 38 0.78 8.87 -28.16
N VAL A 39 1.21 10.06 -28.59
CA VAL A 39 0.43 11.29 -28.41
C VAL A 39 -0.82 11.28 -29.28
N CYS A 40 -1.95 11.60 -28.70
CA CYS A 40 -3.21 11.90 -29.38
C CYS A 40 -3.36 13.41 -29.58
N GLU A 41 -3.23 14.17 -28.48
CA GLU A 41 -3.33 15.63 -28.51
C GLU A 41 -2.34 16.24 -27.50
N THR A 42 -1.83 17.44 -27.80
CA THR A 42 -1.00 18.22 -26.89
C THR A 42 -1.68 19.53 -26.56
N LEU A 43 -1.89 19.79 -25.27
CA LEU A 43 -2.40 21.07 -24.78
C LEU A 43 -1.25 21.90 -24.21
N SER A 44 -1.21 23.19 -24.62
CA SER A 44 -0.23 24.14 -24.07
C SER A 44 -0.77 24.79 -22.81
N ALA A 45 0.07 24.94 -21.77
CA ALA A 45 -0.27 25.66 -20.55
C ALA A 45 -0.63 27.12 -20.84
N GLN A 46 -1.57 27.67 -20.07
CA GLN A 46 -2.04 29.06 -20.15
C GLN A 46 -1.86 29.78 -18.81
N PHE A 47 -1.35 29.08 -17.80
CA PHE A 47 -1.16 29.62 -16.48
C PHE A 47 0.22 29.23 -15.93
N SER A 48 0.66 29.94 -14.90
CA SER A 48 1.90 29.66 -14.19
C SER A 48 1.61 29.05 -12.82
N THR A 49 2.45 28.13 -12.35
CA THR A 49 2.43 27.61 -10.97
C THR A 49 2.56 28.71 -9.92
N SER A 50 3.08 29.90 -10.27
CA SER A 50 3.11 31.04 -9.35
C SER A 50 1.71 31.55 -8.94
N ALA A 51 0.67 31.20 -9.69
CA ALA A 51 -0.72 31.52 -9.37
C ALA A 51 -1.40 30.51 -8.40
N ARG A 52 -0.69 29.49 -7.91
CA ARG A 52 -1.23 28.42 -7.06
C ARG A 52 -2.03 28.92 -5.85
N SER A 53 -1.56 29.97 -5.17
CA SER A 53 -2.25 30.57 -4.02
C SER A 53 -3.43 31.48 -4.38
N SER A 54 -3.50 31.93 -5.63
CA SER A 54 -4.56 32.80 -6.14
C SER A 54 -4.90 32.37 -7.58
N PRO A 55 -5.57 31.23 -7.75
CA PRO A 55 -5.81 30.66 -9.06
C PRO A 55 -6.69 31.55 -9.91
N PRO A 56 -6.57 31.48 -11.24
CA PRO A 56 -7.38 32.25 -12.16
C PRO A 56 -8.86 31.91 -12.03
N SER A 57 -9.73 32.86 -12.38
CA SER A 57 -11.18 32.65 -12.38
C SER A 57 -11.67 31.74 -13.52
N SER A 58 -10.91 31.61 -14.60
CA SER A 58 -11.10 30.63 -15.68
C SER A 58 -10.20 29.42 -15.42
N ASP A 59 -10.64 28.25 -15.85
CA ASP A 59 -9.86 27.01 -15.71
C ASP A 59 -9.80 26.21 -17.01
N ASP A 60 -9.03 25.14 -16.99
CA ASP A 60 -8.77 24.27 -18.13
C ASP A 60 -9.69 23.05 -18.19
N THR A 61 -10.62 22.87 -17.23
CA THR A 61 -11.42 21.64 -17.08
C THR A 61 -12.06 21.21 -18.40
N SER A 62 -12.81 22.11 -19.02
CA SER A 62 -13.52 21.78 -20.28
C SER A 62 -12.56 21.49 -21.42
N ARG A 63 -11.43 22.17 -21.50
CA ARG A 63 -10.42 22.01 -22.56
C ARG A 63 -9.70 20.67 -22.42
N ILE A 64 -9.27 20.31 -21.20
CA ILE A 64 -8.62 19.04 -20.93
C ILE A 64 -9.61 17.89 -21.12
N GLN A 65 -10.82 18.01 -20.58
CA GLN A 65 -11.83 16.95 -20.70
C GLN A 65 -12.25 16.72 -22.17
N SER A 66 -12.34 17.77 -22.98
CA SER A 66 -12.65 17.61 -24.40
C SER A 66 -11.54 16.83 -25.13
N ALA A 67 -10.28 17.10 -24.86
CA ALA A 67 -9.16 16.37 -25.42
C ALA A 67 -9.15 14.92 -24.97
N LEU A 68 -9.35 14.64 -23.66
CA LEU A 68 -9.46 13.28 -23.11
C LEU A 68 -10.60 12.52 -23.78
N THR A 69 -11.79 13.13 -23.89
CA THR A 69 -12.95 12.52 -24.54
C THR A 69 -12.70 12.20 -26.02
N SER A 70 -11.98 13.07 -26.73
CA SER A 70 -11.63 12.85 -28.14
C SER A 70 -10.62 11.71 -28.32
N CYS A 71 -9.81 11.43 -27.31
CA CYS A 71 -8.78 10.40 -27.32
C CYS A 71 -9.24 9.10 -26.63
N ALA A 72 -10.43 9.08 -26.03
CA ALA A 72 -10.93 7.96 -25.21
C ALA A 72 -10.88 6.63 -25.96
N GLY A 73 -10.43 5.57 -25.27
CA GLY A 73 -10.33 4.23 -25.81
C GLY A 73 -9.31 4.03 -26.93
N THR A 74 -8.49 5.03 -27.26
CA THR A 74 -7.48 4.92 -28.35
C THR A 74 -6.16 4.30 -27.87
N GLY A 75 -5.93 4.21 -26.55
CA GLY A 75 -4.64 3.86 -25.98
C GLY A 75 -3.54 4.90 -26.23
N LYS A 76 -3.89 6.10 -26.73
CA LYS A 76 -2.98 7.23 -26.90
C LYS A 76 -3.15 8.21 -25.74
N SER A 77 -2.30 9.25 -25.65
CA SER A 77 -2.32 10.19 -24.54
C SER A 77 -2.66 11.62 -24.95
N VAL A 78 -3.33 12.31 -24.04
CA VAL A 78 -3.38 13.77 -23.99
C VAL A 78 -2.17 14.23 -23.19
N VAL A 79 -1.37 15.14 -23.76
CA VAL A 79 -0.14 15.65 -23.15
C VAL A 79 -0.36 17.10 -22.70
N LEU A 80 -0.11 17.38 -21.43
CA LEU A 80 -0.07 18.73 -20.87
C LEU A 80 1.37 19.25 -20.94
N ALA A 81 1.61 20.29 -21.72
CA ALA A 81 2.94 20.82 -22.01
C ALA A 81 3.07 22.30 -21.62
N ALA A 82 4.26 22.71 -21.17
CA ALA A 82 4.57 24.11 -20.91
C ALA A 82 4.53 24.95 -22.19
N SER A 83 4.26 26.26 -22.07
CA SER A 83 4.25 27.24 -23.15
C SER A 83 4.91 28.53 -22.69
N GLY A 84 6.12 28.78 -23.12
CA GLY A 84 6.91 29.90 -22.62
C GLY A 84 7.15 29.84 -21.13
N SER A 85 6.65 30.80 -20.38
CA SER A 85 6.69 30.81 -18.91
C SER A 85 5.50 30.12 -18.25
N ASP A 86 4.48 29.74 -19.04
CA ASP A 86 3.29 29.09 -18.51
C ASP A 86 3.53 27.59 -18.36
N ASN A 87 3.27 27.06 -17.17
CA ASN A 87 3.59 25.69 -16.79
C ASN A 87 2.54 25.08 -15.86
N ALA A 88 1.35 25.65 -15.79
CA ALA A 88 0.26 25.15 -14.97
C ALA A 88 -1.05 25.02 -15.75
N PHE A 89 -1.83 24.02 -15.35
CA PHE A 89 -3.22 23.83 -15.75
C PHE A 89 -4.06 23.80 -14.48
N TYR A 90 -5.14 24.56 -14.42
CA TYR A 90 -6.08 24.55 -13.30
C TYR A 90 -7.35 23.81 -13.71
N SER A 91 -7.73 22.76 -12.98
CA SER A 91 -8.85 21.93 -13.37
C SER A 91 -9.73 21.52 -12.21
N GLY A 92 -11.03 21.44 -12.46
CA GLY A 92 -11.94 20.61 -11.69
C GLY A 92 -11.76 19.13 -12.03
N LYS A 93 -12.74 18.30 -11.67
CA LYS A 93 -12.72 16.86 -11.93
C LYS A 93 -12.51 16.54 -13.42
N LEU A 94 -11.62 15.58 -13.66
CA LEU A 94 -11.33 15.02 -14.98
C LEU A 94 -11.60 13.52 -14.98
N THR A 95 -11.99 12.96 -16.13
CA THR A 95 -12.14 11.53 -16.35
C THR A 95 -11.25 11.06 -17.49
N VAL A 96 -10.46 10.02 -17.24
CA VAL A 96 -9.58 9.32 -18.18
C VAL A 96 -10.17 7.93 -18.42
N SER A 97 -10.45 7.54 -19.68
CA SER A 97 -11.17 6.30 -19.99
C SER A 97 -10.57 5.55 -21.21
N GLY A 98 -9.54 4.75 -20.96
CA GLY A 98 -8.84 3.96 -21.98
C GLY A 98 -7.88 4.77 -22.84
N GLU A 99 -7.50 5.97 -22.39
CA GLU A 99 -6.40 6.79 -22.93
C GLU A 99 -5.41 7.13 -21.83
N GLY A 100 -4.39 7.92 -22.13
CA GLY A 100 -3.42 8.45 -21.18
C GLY A 100 -3.59 9.94 -20.91
N LEU A 101 -3.33 10.35 -19.66
CA LEU A 101 -3.03 11.73 -19.29
C LEU A 101 -1.54 11.82 -18.93
N VAL A 102 -0.79 12.58 -19.74
CA VAL A 102 0.66 12.77 -19.54
C VAL A 102 0.92 14.23 -19.16
N VAL A 103 1.49 14.45 -17.99
CA VAL A 103 1.92 15.78 -17.53
C VAL A 103 3.42 15.89 -17.71
N ASN A 104 3.87 16.71 -18.64
CA ASN A 104 5.28 16.84 -18.97
C ASN A 104 6.11 17.39 -17.80
N SER A 105 7.41 17.08 -17.82
CA SER A 105 8.38 17.60 -16.85
C SER A 105 8.26 19.12 -16.69
N GLY A 106 8.25 19.59 -15.45
CA GLY A 106 8.10 21.00 -15.08
C GLY A 106 6.67 21.59 -15.25
N VAL A 107 5.69 20.76 -15.62
CA VAL A 107 4.27 21.14 -15.70
C VAL A 107 3.51 20.61 -14.49
N THR A 108 2.54 21.38 -13.99
CA THR A 108 1.65 20.96 -12.91
C THR A 108 0.19 21.06 -13.34
N LEU A 109 -0.56 19.99 -13.12
CA LEU A 109 -2.02 19.99 -13.10
C LEU A 109 -2.49 20.30 -11.68
N GLU A 110 -3.03 21.48 -11.48
CA GLU A 110 -3.50 22.01 -10.19
C GLU A 110 -5.00 21.78 -10.03
N GLY A 111 -5.42 21.21 -8.90
CA GLY A 111 -6.85 21.17 -8.57
C GLY A 111 -7.40 22.58 -8.34
N ASN A 112 -8.50 22.93 -8.96
CA ASN A 112 -9.21 24.17 -8.64
C ASN A 112 -10.17 23.96 -7.45
N THR A 113 -10.77 25.04 -6.94
CA THR A 113 -11.65 24.96 -5.76
C THR A 113 -12.94 24.19 -6.02
N SER A 114 -13.36 24.03 -7.30
CA SER A 114 -14.62 23.37 -7.64
C SER A 114 -14.58 21.85 -7.38
N TYR A 115 -13.40 21.21 -7.46
CA TYR A 115 -13.32 19.78 -7.19
C TYR A 115 -13.38 19.42 -5.69
N SER A 116 -13.31 20.37 -4.79
CA SER A 116 -13.37 20.13 -3.34
C SER A 116 -14.65 19.42 -2.85
N SER A 117 -15.72 19.48 -3.64
CA SER A 117 -16.98 18.77 -3.40
C SER A 117 -17.13 17.46 -4.21
N GLU A 118 -16.16 17.15 -5.06
CA GLU A 118 -16.11 15.90 -5.83
C GLU A 118 -15.51 14.76 -4.99
N SER A 119 -15.60 13.55 -5.50
CA SER A 119 -14.95 12.39 -4.89
C SER A 119 -13.45 12.38 -5.13
N GLU A 120 -13.01 12.87 -6.31
CA GLU A 120 -11.62 12.90 -6.77
C GLU A 120 -11.37 14.03 -7.78
N LEU A 121 -10.09 14.38 -7.97
CA LEU A 121 -9.67 15.29 -9.04
C LEU A 121 -9.57 14.55 -10.38
N VAL A 122 -8.95 13.37 -10.41
CA VAL A 122 -8.82 12.57 -11.62
C VAL A 122 -9.44 11.19 -11.39
N LEU A 123 -10.55 10.92 -12.07
CA LEU A 123 -11.15 9.60 -12.17
C LEU A 123 -10.54 8.85 -13.34
N VAL A 124 -10.11 7.62 -13.12
CA VAL A 124 -9.56 6.72 -14.14
C VAL A 124 -10.46 5.51 -14.30
N GLU A 125 -10.95 5.31 -15.49
CA GLU A 125 -11.82 4.19 -15.86
C GLU A 125 -11.28 3.50 -17.12
N GLY A 126 -11.94 2.38 -17.47
CA GLY A 126 -11.61 1.67 -18.71
C GLY A 126 -10.30 0.88 -18.65
N THR A 127 -10.03 0.16 -19.72
CA THR A 127 -8.88 -0.73 -19.83
C THR A 127 -7.68 -0.01 -20.47
N ASN A 128 -6.48 -0.26 -19.96
CA ASN A 128 -5.21 0.31 -20.43
C ASN A 128 -5.10 1.84 -20.28
N SER A 129 -5.80 2.42 -19.29
CA SER A 129 -5.64 3.84 -18.97
C SER A 129 -4.27 4.11 -18.36
N PHE A 130 -3.75 5.32 -18.60
CA PHE A 130 -2.39 5.70 -18.21
C PHE A 130 -2.36 7.09 -17.57
N ILE A 131 -1.62 7.24 -16.47
CA ILE A 131 -1.28 8.53 -15.85
C ILE A 131 0.23 8.60 -15.71
N GLY A 132 0.87 9.67 -16.21
CA GLY A 132 2.33 9.77 -16.06
C GLY A 132 2.93 11.07 -16.61
N GLY A 133 4.28 11.14 -16.75
CA GLY A 133 4.94 12.18 -17.56
C GLY A 133 5.94 13.10 -16.87
N GLU A 134 6.56 12.72 -15.76
CA GLU A 134 7.59 13.49 -15.02
C GLU A 134 7.15 14.88 -14.51
N GLY A 135 5.90 15.26 -14.69
CA GLY A 135 5.27 16.46 -14.12
C GLY A 135 4.59 16.14 -12.80
N ALA A 136 3.67 17.01 -12.38
CA ALA A 136 2.96 16.86 -11.12
C ALA A 136 1.44 17.01 -11.27
N ILE A 137 0.69 16.29 -10.42
CA ILE A 137 -0.72 16.54 -10.11
C ILE A 137 -0.77 17.03 -8.67
N ASP A 138 -1.20 18.27 -8.45
CA ASP A 138 -1.28 18.92 -7.14
C ASP A 138 -2.74 19.05 -6.71
N GLY A 139 -3.10 18.35 -5.64
CA GLY A 139 -4.45 18.38 -5.10
C GLY A 139 -4.78 19.66 -4.33
N ARG A 140 -3.78 20.50 -4.02
CA ARG A 140 -3.94 21.70 -3.20
C ARG A 140 -4.68 21.46 -1.88
N GLY A 141 -4.51 20.25 -1.30
CA GLY A 141 -5.14 19.86 -0.03
C GLY A 141 -4.77 20.74 1.17
N ASP A 142 -3.69 21.51 1.03
CA ASP A 142 -3.30 22.54 2.00
C ASP A 142 -4.17 23.82 1.94
N ILE A 143 -4.96 24.00 0.87
CA ILE A 143 -5.76 25.21 0.59
C ILE A 143 -7.25 24.89 0.48
N ILE A 144 -7.62 23.79 -0.17
CA ILE A 144 -9.03 23.45 -0.40
C ILE A 144 -9.72 22.99 0.88
N SER A 145 -11.04 23.17 0.93
CA SER A 145 -11.91 22.53 1.91
C SER A 145 -12.44 21.21 1.34
N GLY A 146 -12.76 20.25 2.21
CA GLY A 146 -13.22 18.92 1.79
C GLY A 146 -12.08 17.91 1.71
N THR A 147 -12.43 16.69 1.35
CA THR A 147 -11.52 15.54 1.37
C THR A 147 -11.61 14.70 0.10
N PRO A 148 -11.50 15.32 -1.10
CA PRO A 148 -11.45 14.55 -2.34
C PRO A 148 -10.14 13.78 -2.44
N ARG A 149 -10.20 12.61 -3.06
CA ARG A 149 -8.99 11.87 -3.48
C ARG A 149 -8.29 12.61 -4.61
N LEU A 150 -7.00 12.38 -4.76
CA LEU A 150 -6.27 13.04 -5.85
C LEU A 150 -6.47 12.29 -7.17
N VAL A 151 -6.11 11.02 -7.22
CA VAL A 151 -6.37 10.13 -8.36
C VAL A 151 -7.11 8.90 -7.86
N GLN A 152 -8.20 8.55 -8.51
CA GLN A 152 -8.96 7.34 -8.21
C GLN A 152 -9.14 6.50 -9.47
N THR A 153 -8.89 5.18 -9.39
CA THR A 153 -9.36 4.26 -10.43
C THR A 153 -10.71 3.66 -10.03
N SER A 154 -11.54 3.34 -11.02
CA SER A 154 -12.81 2.64 -10.85
C SER A 154 -12.89 1.49 -11.85
N SER A 155 -12.60 0.27 -11.39
CA SER A 155 -12.58 -0.95 -12.21
C SER A 155 -11.74 -0.80 -13.50
N ALA A 156 -10.58 -0.16 -13.38
CA ALA A 156 -9.65 0.06 -14.50
C ALA A 156 -8.69 -1.11 -14.62
N ASP A 157 -8.84 -1.94 -15.66
CA ASP A 157 -7.92 -3.04 -15.95
C ASP A 157 -6.64 -2.56 -16.64
N ASN A 158 -5.50 -3.14 -16.28
CA ASN A 158 -4.17 -2.81 -16.82
C ASN A 158 -3.83 -1.32 -16.69
N PHE A 159 -4.28 -0.66 -15.63
CA PHE A 159 -3.94 0.72 -15.33
C PHE A 159 -2.43 0.88 -15.13
N ILE A 160 -1.85 1.95 -15.64
CA ILE A 160 -0.44 2.30 -15.42
C ILE A 160 -0.32 3.71 -14.84
N ALA A 161 0.33 3.83 -13.68
CA ALA A 161 0.88 5.09 -13.19
C ALA A 161 2.40 5.04 -13.33
N TYR A 162 2.99 6.00 -14.07
CA TYR A 162 4.41 5.97 -14.39
C TYR A 162 5.06 7.35 -14.36
N GLN A 163 6.13 7.49 -13.57
CA GLN A 163 6.97 8.69 -13.46
C GLN A 163 6.17 9.97 -13.26
N ILE A 164 5.20 9.95 -12.35
CA ILE A 164 4.38 11.11 -12.00
C ILE A 164 4.57 11.49 -10.54
N THR A 165 4.53 12.78 -10.24
CA THR A 165 4.45 13.28 -8.88
C THR A 165 2.99 13.54 -8.53
N LEU A 166 2.49 12.92 -7.47
CA LEU A 166 1.19 13.21 -6.83
C LEU A 166 1.48 13.98 -5.55
N GLN A 167 0.92 15.17 -5.40
CA GLN A 167 1.28 15.99 -4.25
C GLN A 167 0.11 16.73 -3.64
N GLN A 168 0.26 17.08 -2.36
CA GLN A 168 -0.69 17.88 -1.60
C GLN A 168 -2.14 17.37 -1.72
N ALA A 169 -2.32 16.06 -1.60
CA ALA A 169 -3.65 15.47 -1.59
C ALA A 169 -4.41 15.87 -0.31
N ALA A 170 -5.72 16.04 -0.42
CA ALA A 170 -6.58 16.30 0.74
C ALA A 170 -7.00 15.00 1.45
N HIS A 171 -6.97 13.86 0.73
CA HIS A 171 -7.29 12.49 1.14
C HIS A 171 -6.37 11.53 0.37
N PRO A 172 -6.64 10.22 0.13
CA PRO A 172 -5.70 9.36 -0.59
C PRO A 172 -5.16 9.96 -1.89
N ASN A 173 -3.84 9.80 -2.08
CA ASN A 173 -3.15 10.28 -3.27
C ASN A 173 -3.50 9.43 -4.50
N LEU A 174 -3.34 8.11 -4.42
CA LEU A 174 -3.74 7.16 -5.46
C LEU A 174 -4.61 6.07 -4.85
N TYR A 175 -5.91 6.15 -5.09
CA TYR A 175 -6.88 5.16 -4.63
C TYR A 175 -7.29 4.27 -5.81
N MET A 176 -6.77 3.06 -5.85
CA MET A 176 -7.09 2.09 -6.91
C MET A 176 -8.18 1.16 -6.41
N GLN A 177 -9.36 1.20 -7.06
CA GLN A 177 -10.52 0.41 -6.67
C GLN A 177 -11.02 -0.49 -7.80
N GLY A 178 -11.03 -1.78 -7.54
CA GLY A 178 -11.50 -2.80 -8.49
C GLY A 178 -10.62 -2.93 -9.74
N GLY A 179 -10.88 -3.95 -10.54
CA GLY A 179 -10.08 -4.27 -11.72
C GLY A 179 -8.85 -5.11 -11.42
N SER A 180 -8.01 -5.30 -12.42
CA SER A 180 -6.83 -6.15 -12.35
C SER A 180 -5.70 -5.64 -13.24
N GLY A 181 -4.48 -6.11 -12.99
CA GLY A 181 -3.35 -5.86 -13.88
C GLY A 181 -2.69 -4.49 -13.70
N ALA A 182 -2.91 -3.77 -12.59
CA ALA A 182 -2.35 -2.44 -12.41
C ALA A 182 -0.82 -2.45 -12.18
N THR A 183 -0.16 -1.40 -12.69
CA THR A 183 1.28 -1.17 -12.50
C THR A 183 1.53 0.27 -12.06
N VAL A 184 2.13 0.43 -10.89
CA VAL A 184 2.61 1.73 -10.39
C VAL A 184 4.14 1.68 -10.38
N TYR A 185 4.78 2.49 -11.22
CA TYR A 185 6.21 2.40 -11.48
C TYR A 185 6.87 3.78 -11.38
N ASP A 186 7.86 3.92 -10.49
CA ASP A 186 8.66 5.15 -10.34
C ASP A 186 7.77 6.39 -10.08
N VAL A 187 6.76 6.21 -9.21
CA VAL A 187 5.83 7.28 -8.80
C VAL A 187 6.35 7.94 -7.52
N THR A 188 6.26 9.27 -7.48
CA THR A 188 6.57 10.06 -6.30
C THR A 188 5.28 10.60 -5.69
N ILE A 189 5.09 10.40 -4.38
CA ILE A 189 3.99 11.00 -3.61
C ILE A 189 4.58 11.94 -2.57
N LEU A 190 4.07 13.17 -2.52
CA LEU A 190 4.53 14.23 -1.63
C LEU A 190 3.35 14.90 -0.93
N THR A 191 2.82 14.23 0.09
CA THR A 191 1.80 14.77 0.99
C THR A 191 2.32 14.67 2.42
N PRO A 192 2.40 15.78 3.18
CA PRO A 192 3.06 15.81 4.48
C PRO A 192 2.50 14.77 5.46
N ALA A 193 3.36 14.21 6.31
CA ALA A 193 3.01 13.26 7.36
C ALA A 193 1.94 13.80 8.35
N SER A 194 1.78 15.10 8.44
CA SER A 194 0.74 15.76 9.25
C SER A 194 -0.67 15.74 8.63
N ARG A 195 -0.81 15.30 7.38
CA ARG A 195 -2.10 15.24 6.67
C ARG A 195 -2.81 13.93 6.96
N ALA A 196 -3.67 13.93 7.98
CA ALA A 196 -4.46 12.73 8.35
C ALA A 196 -5.32 12.21 7.19
N ASN A 197 -5.47 10.90 7.11
CA ASN A 197 -6.23 10.16 6.08
C ASN A 197 -5.77 10.43 4.63
N ALA A 198 -4.57 10.93 4.45
CA ALA A 198 -3.95 11.07 3.15
C ALA A 198 -3.02 9.89 2.91
N ASP A 199 -3.60 8.74 2.56
CA ASP A 199 -2.87 7.52 2.23
C ASP A 199 -2.02 7.73 0.97
N GLY A 200 -0.92 7.01 0.85
CA GLY A 200 -0.10 7.03 -0.35
C GLY A 200 -0.78 6.32 -1.51
N ILE A 201 -0.80 4.99 -1.46
CA ILE A 201 -1.42 4.14 -2.48
C ILE A 201 -2.34 3.13 -1.80
N ASP A 202 -3.64 3.25 -2.07
CA ASP A 202 -4.63 2.25 -1.71
C ASP A 202 -4.84 1.25 -2.86
N ILE A 203 -4.80 -0.03 -2.55
CA ILE A 203 -5.09 -1.14 -3.46
C ILE A 203 -6.33 -1.85 -2.92
N ASP A 204 -7.51 -1.43 -3.41
CA ASP A 204 -8.79 -1.88 -2.88
C ASP A 204 -9.50 -2.83 -3.83
N SER A 205 -9.74 -4.07 -3.39
CA SER A 205 -10.51 -5.05 -4.16
C SER A 205 -9.92 -5.34 -5.54
N MET A 206 -8.59 -5.44 -5.64
CA MET A 206 -7.85 -5.62 -6.88
C MET A 206 -7.05 -6.91 -6.91
N SER A 207 -6.73 -7.37 -8.12
CA SER A 207 -5.79 -8.48 -8.35
C SER A 207 -4.67 -8.10 -9.32
N ASP A 208 -3.55 -8.83 -9.23
CA ASP A 208 -2.42 -8.70 -10.15
C ASP A 208 -1.87 -7.27 -10.20
N VAL A 209 -1.46 -6.74 -9.04
CA VAL A 209 -0.95 -5.37 -8.88
C VAL A 209 0.53 -5.39 -8.55
N THR A 210 1.31 -4.57 -9.26
CA THR A 210 2.72 -4.30 -8.91
C THR A 210 2.95 -2.81 -8.65
N VAL A 211 3.46 -2.49 -7.45
CA VAL A 211 4.03 -1.18 -7.10
C VAL A 211 5.55 -1.34 -6.99
N ILE A 212 6.30 -0.54 -7.73
CA ILE A 212 7.75 -0.70 -7.82
C ILE A 212 8.50 0.63 -7.91
N ASN A 213 9.66 0.72 -7.26
CA ASN A 213 10.61 1.84 -7.33
C ASN A 213 10.01 3.20 -6.95
N SER A 214 8.97 3.23 -6.16
CA SER A 214 8.24 4.45 -5.83
C SER A 214 8.74 5.07 -4.52
N SER A 215 8.51 6.38 -4.37
CA SER A 215 8.83 7.16 -3.18
C SER A 215 7.56 7.80 -2.63
N ILE A 216 7.19 7.50 -1.39
CA ILE A 216 5.88 7.85 -0.83
C ILE A 216 6.06 8.59 0.49
N GLU A 217 5.71 9.86 0.49
CA GLU A 217 5.49 10.67 1.69
C GLU A 217 3.99 10.90 1.85
N ALA A 218 3.42 10.43 2.95
CA ALA A 218 1.98 10.49 3.18
C ALA A 218 1.65 10.52 4.69
N GLY A 219 0.48 11.04 5.04
CA GLY A 219 0.11 11.24 6.43
C GLY A 219 -0.71 10.10 7.05
N ASP A 220 -0.94 9.02 6.31
CA ASP A 220 -1.59 7.80 6.76
C ASP A 220 -0.88 6.57 6.15
N ASP A 221 -1.59 5.49 5.80
CA ASP A 221 -0.98 4.28 5.24
C ASP A 221 -0.14 4.62 3.99
N GLY A 222 1.13 4.19 3.96
CA GLY A 222 1.98 4.40 2.79
C GLY A 222 1.51 3.57 1.60
N ILE A 223 1.33 2.29 1.84
CA ILE A 223 0.61 1.36 0.96
C ILE A 223 -0.48 0.69 1.81
N ALA A 224 -1.71 0.62 1.32
CA ALA A 224 -2.77 -0.12 1.98
C ALA A 224 -3.47 -1.10 1.03
N VAL A 225 -3.45 -2.39 1.37
CA VAL A 225 -4.23 -3.42 0.67
C VAL A 225 -5.55 -3.59 1.41
N LYS A 226 -6.65 -3.27 0.74
CA LYS A 226 -8.01 -3.24 1.32
C LYS A 226 -8.99 -4.09 0.50
N THR A 227 -10.12 -4.45 1.11
CA THR A 227 -11.21 -5.17 0.44
C THR A 227 -12.56 -4.57 0.85
N ASN A 228 -13.14 -3.74 -0.01
CA ASN A 228 -14.44 -3.11 0.25
C ASN A 228 -15.57 -3.66 -0.66
N ALA A 229 -15.23 -4.40 -1.73
CA ALA A 229 -16.20 -4.89 -2.70
C ALA A 229 -15.87 -6.29 -3.25
N ALA A 230 -14.61 -6.72 -3.17
CA ALA A 230 -14.14 -8.02 -3.62
C ALA A 230 -12.80 -8.37 -2.94
N ALA A 231 -12.38 -9.62 -3.04
CA ALA A 231 -11.08 -10.07 -2.55
C ALA A 231 -9.92 -9.34 -3.25
N ALA A 232 -8.82 -9.13 -2.52
CA ALA A 232 -7.56 -8.63 -3.06
C ALA A 232 -6.53 -9.75 -3.14
N SER A 233 -5.81 -9.86 -4.27
CA SER A 233 -4.86 -10.96 -4.46
C SER A 233 -3.72 -10.66 -5.42
N ASN A 234 -2.62 -11.43 -5.30
CA ASN A 234 -1.47 -11.34 -6.22
C ASN A 234 -0.87 -9.92 -6.28
N ILE A 235 -0.48 -9.40 -5.14
CA ILE A 235 0.03 -8.03 -5.03
C ILE A 235 1.52 -8.07 -4.73
N THR A 236 2.31 -7.29 -5.47
CA THR A 236 3.73 -7.09 -5.23
C THR A 236 4.04 -5.62 -4.99
N VAL A 237 4.69 -5.31 -3.86
CA VAL A 237 5.26 -3.99 -3.57
C VAL A 237 6.76 -4.16 -3.37
N LYS A 238 7.57 -3.57 -4.25
CA LYS A 238 9.02 -3.78 -4.19
C LYS A 238 9.84 -2.51 -4.43
N ASN A 239 10.99 -2.45 -3.76
CA ASN A 239 11.95 -1.35 -3.91
C ASN A 239 11.33 0.04 -3.69
N THR A 240 10.36 0.14 -2.77
CA THR A 240 9.63 1.38 -2.49
C THR A 240 10.10 1.96 -1.16
N ARG A 241 10.19 3.27 -1.10
CA ARG A 241 10.53 4.04 0.11
C ARG A 241 9.32 4.77 0.64
N LEU A 242 9.07 4.66 1.94
CA LEU A 242 7.94 5.29 2.63
C LEU A 242 8.48 6.26 3.69
N TYR A 243 7.91 7.46 3.77
CA TYR A 243 8.35 8.53 4.65
C TYR A 243 7.19 9.07 5.48
N GLY A 244 7.28 8.98 6.81
CA GLY A 244 6.31 9.52 7.74
C GLY A 244 4.91 8.88 7.68
N THR A 245 4.80 7.65 7.16
CA THR A 245 3.52 6.96 6.90
C THR A 245 3.14 6.00 8.02
N HIS A 246 1.91 5.43 7.94
CA HIS A 246 1.52 4.27 8.72
C HIS A 246 2.02 2.94 8.13
N GLY A 247 3.01 2.98 7.23
CA GLY A 247 3.80 1.85 6.75
C GLY A 247 3.22 1.08 5.58
N LEU A 248 3.69 -0.17 5.50
CA LEU A 248 3.25 -1.18 4.53
C LEU A 248 2.07 -1.94 5.14
N SER A 249 0.85 -1.55 4.77
CA SER A 249 -0.36 -1.95 5.47
C SER A 249 -1.23 -2.93 4.69
N ILE A 250 -1.90 -3.82 5.42
CA ILE A 250 -3.06 -4.59 4.97
C ILE A 250 -4.22 -4.23 5.91
N GLY A 251 -5.36 -3.81 5.35
CA GLY A 251 -6.55 -3.45 6.11
C GLY A 251 -6.72 -1.94 6.31
N SER A 252 -7.66 -1.49 7.18
CA SER A 252 -8.43 -2.34 8.14
C SER A 252 -9.56 -3.15 7.48
N GLN A 253 -10.03 -2.78 6.29
CA GLN A 253 -11.07 -3.53 5.59
C GLN A 253 -10.46 -4.77 4.93
N THR A 254 -10.81 -5.96 5.44
CA THR A 254 -10.27 -7.25 4.92
C THR A 254 -11.38 -8.30 4.73
N PHE A 255 -12.66 -7.92 4.77
CA PHE A 255 -13.76 -8.87 4.88
C PHE A 255 -13.90 -9.82 3.68
N ASP A 256 -13.57 -9.39 2.47
CA ASP A 256 -13.58 -10.27 1.28
C ASP A 256 -12.32 -11.14 1.11
N GLY A 257 -11.34 -10.94 2.00
CA GLY A 257 -10.11 -11.71 2.04
C GLY A 257 -8.96 -11.12 1.21
N VAL A 258 -7.76 -11.25 1.77
CA VAL A 258 -6.49 -10.83 1.14
C VAL A 258 -5.58 -12.04 1.03
N THR A 259 -5.06 -12.31 -0.16
CA THR A 259 -4.16 -13.46 -0.37
C THR A 259 -3.02 -13.16 -1.34
N ASN A 260 -1.87 -13.81 -1.11
CA ASN A 260 -0.69 -13.75 -1.95
C ASN A 260 -0.14 -12.33 -2.15
N VAL A 261 0.26 -11.69 -1.03
CA VAL A 261 0.84 -10.34 -1.03
C VAL A 261 2.32 -10.41 -0.69
N LEU A 262 3.16 -9.85 -1.55
CA LEU A 262 4.61 -9.79 -1.40
C LEU A 262 5.09 -8.35 -1.26
N PHE A 263 5.62 -8.01 -0.09
CA PHE A 263 6.41 -6.79 0.13
C PHE A 263 7.89 -7.15 0.17
N THR A 264 8.72 -6.59 -0.70
CA THR A 264 10.14 -6.96 -0.76
C THR A 264 11.07 -5.81 -1.13
N GLY A 265 12.20 -5.71 -0.44
CA GLY A 265 13.21 -4.68 -0.72
C GLY A 265 12.77 -3.25 -0.37
N ASN A 266 11.84 -3.09 0.56
CA ASN A 266 11.27 -1.80 0.89
C ASN A 266 11.99 -1.13 2.06
N TYR A 267 11.95 0.22 2.09
CA TYR A 267 12.50 1.04 3.16
C TYR A 267 11.38 1.85 3.81
N VAL A 268 11.31 1.85 5.13
CA VAL A 268 10.33 2.63 5.90
C VAL A 268 11.06 3.58 6.84
N TYR A 269 10.80 4.86 6.64
CA TYR A 269 11.26 5.95 7.48
C TYR A 269 10.06 6.46 8.29
N GLY A 270 10.12 6.39 9.60
CA GLY A 270 9.01 6.82 10.48
C GLY A 270 8.73 8.32 10.47
N VAL A 271 9.55 9.11 9.76
CA VAL A 271 9.39 10.56 9.59
C VAL A 271 9.42 10.93 8.11
N ASP A 272 8.76 12.04 7.77
CA ASP A 272 8.81 12.63 6.44
C ASP A 272 10.12 13.41 6.20
N HIS A 273 10.28 13.98 5.01
CA HIS A 273 11.49 14.74 4.65
C HIS A 273 11.69 16.02 5.48
N THR A 274 10.69 16.47 6.25
CA THR A 274 10.80 17.58 7.19
C THR A 274 11.17 17.13 8.61
N GLY A 275 11.21 15.81 8.86
CA GLY A 275 11.41 15.22 10.18
C GLY A 275 10.11 15.06 10.97
N THR A 276 8.95 15.23 10.34
CA THR A 276 7.64 15.06 10.99
C THR A 276 7.22 13.59 10.90
N ALA A 277 6.80 13.01 12.04
CA ALA A 277 6.18 11.69 12.09
C ALA A 277 4.66 11.81 11.93
N SER A 278 4.05 10.84 11.25
CA SER A 278 2.60 10.64 11.35
C SER A 278 2.22 10.18 12.78
N THR A 279 0.94 10.19 13.08
CA THR A 279 0.44 9.82 14.42
C THR A 279 0.87 8.42 14.85
N ASP A 280 0.92 7.47 13.94
CA ASP A 280 1.20 6.07 14.23
C ASP A 280 2.56 5.55 13.73
N ALA A 281 3.24 6.23 12.82
CA ALA A 281 4.61 5.91 12.36
C ALA A 281 4.90 4.38 12.33
N ASN A 282 4.00 3.60 11.69
CA ASN A 282 4.12 2.15 11.58
C ASN A 282 5.10 1.77 10.46
N ALA A 283 5.66 0.56 10.54
CA ALA A 283 6.47 0.02 9.46
C ALA A 283 5.78 -1.16 8.75
N ILE A 284 5.62 -2.29 9.41
CA ILE A 284 4.83 -3.43 8.95
C ILE A 284 3.51 -3.39 9.71
N ASN A 285 2.38 -3.32 9.02
CA ASN A 285 1.08 -3.07 9.66
C ASN A 285 -0.03 -3.92 9.02
N ILE A 286 -0.39 -5.03 9.66
CA ILE A 286 -1.53 -5.86 9.27
C ILE A 286 -2.60 -5.65 10.33
N LYS A 287 -3.73 -5.08 9.93
CA LYS A 287 -4.83 -4.73 10.84
C LYS A 287 -6.17 -5.11 10.23
N THR A 288 -7.15 -5.42 11.07
CA THR A 288 -8.54 -5.64 10.60
C THR A 288 -9.54 -5.25 11.67
N ASP A 289 -10.71 -4.81 11.23
CA ASP A 289 -11.83 -4.48 12.11
C ASP A 289 -12.52 -5.76 12.60
N VAL A 290 -12.89 -5.81 13.89
CA VAL A 290 -13.34 -7.02 14.57
C VAL A 290 -14.62 -7.62 13.99
N ASP A 291 -15.54 -6.80 13.51
CA ASP A 291 -16.85 -7.25 13.06
C ASP A 291 -16.95 -7.46 11.55
N CYS A 292 -15.90 -7.13 10.79
CA CYS A 292 -15.85 -7.25 9.34
C CYS A 292 -14.49 -7.72 8.81
N GLY A 293 -13.73 -8.40 9.61
CA GLY A 293 -12.49 -9.03 9.17
C GLY A 293 -12.75 -10.31 8.37
N GLY A 294 -11.90 -10.56 7.40
CA GLY A 294 -11.86 -11.78 6.60
C GLY A 294 -10.56 -12.55 6.78
N LEU A 295 -10.30 -13.46 5.84
CA LEU A 295 -9.07 -14.23 5.79
C LEU A 295 -7.95 -13.44 5.12
N VAL A 296 -6.91 -13.10 5.86
CA VAL A 296 -5.64 -12.59 5.33
C VAL A 296 -4.63 -13.73 5.38
N GLN A 297 -4.11 -14.14 4.23
CA GLN A 297 -3.21 -15.28 4.15
C GLN A 297 -2.14 -15.15 3.07
N GLN A 298 -1.06 -15.96 3.20
CA GLN A 298 0.07 -15.94 2.26
C GLN A 298 0.61 -14.52 2.06
N VAL A 299 0.96 -13.86 3.15
CA VAL A 299 1.59 -12.54 3.13
C VAL A 299 3.05 -12.69 3.47
N THR A 300 3.91 -12.10 2.67
CA THR A 300 5.35 -12.11 2.91
C THR A 300 5.92 -10.69 2.92
N TYR A 301 6.56 -10.33 4.01
CA TYR A 301 7.46 -9.16 4.08
C TYR A 301 8.89 -9.66 4.07
N SER A 302 9.69 -9.21 3.10
CA SER A 302 11.08 -9.63 2.98
C SER A 302 12.01 -8.45 2.66
N ASN A 303 13.25 -8.55 3.12
CA ASN A 303 14.27 -7.53 2.87
C ASN A 303 13.78 -6.10 3.18
N THR A 304 13.16 -5.90 4.35
CA THR A 304 12.58 -4.63 4.75
C THR A 304 13.50 -3.93 5.75
N CYS A 305 13.83 -2.67 5.45
CA CYS A 305 14.64 -1.80 6.30
C CYS A 305 13.77 -0.74 6.96
N ILE A 306 13.90 -0.56 8.28
CA ILE A 306 13.06 0.32 9.09
C ILE A 306 13.95 1.29 9.87
N THR A 307 13.64 2.57 9.87
CA THR A 307 14.30 3.56 10.72
C THR A 307 13.29 4.58 11.27
N GLN A 308 13.55 5.10 12.46
CA GLN A 308 12.75 6.14 13.12
C GLN A 308 11.25 5.81 13.27
N ALA A 309 10.89 4.53 13.23
CA ALA A 309 9.50 4.09 13.39
C ALA A 309 9.16 3.86 14.86
N LYS A 310 7.86 3.93 15.18
CA LYS A 310 7.30 3.68 16.50
C LYS A 310 6.74 2.27 16.63
N HIS A 311 6.01 1.80 15.63
CA HIS A 311 5.44 0.47 15.62
C HIS A 311 6.13 -0.35 14.52
N LEU A 312 7.04 -1.24 14.93
CA LEU A 312 7.96 -1.91 13.98
C LEU A 312 7.29 -3.04 13.22
N ILE A 313 6.54 -3.89 13.94
CA ILE A 313 5.75 -4.97 13.39
C ILE A 313 4.43 -5.01 14.16
N VAL A 314 3.34 -4.77 13.47
CA VAL A 314 1.98 -4.85 14.03
C VAL A 314 1.16 -5.84 13.22
N VAL A 315 0.63 -6.85 13.89
CA VAL A 315 -0.38 -7.78 13.39
C VAL A 315 -1.52 -7.72 14.39
N ASN A 316 -2.64 -7.07 14.02
CA ASN A 316 -3.71 -6.74 14.95
C ASN A 316 -5.08 -7.10 14.34
N ALA A 317 -5.66 -8.19 14.81
CA ALA A 317 -6.98 -8.66 14.41
C ALA A 317 -8.15 -8.01 15.18
N ASN A 318 -7.84 -7.09 16.10
CA ASN A 318 -8.81 -6.36 16.94
C ASN A 318 -8.60 -4.85 16.84
N TYR A 319 -8.30 -4.35 15.62
CA TYR A 319 -7.89 -2.96 15.40
C TYR A 319 -9.03 -1.96 15.64
N GLY A 320 -10.21 -2.22 15.12
CA GLY A 320 -11.34 -1.32 15.21
C GLY A 320 -12.66 -2.10 15.10
N SER A 321 -13.73 -1.40 14.78
CA SER A 321 -15.03 -2.00 14.50
C SER A 321 -15.65 -1.33 13.28
N CYS A 322 -16.34 -2.10 12.46
CA CYS A 322 -17.15 -1.57 11.36
C CYS A 322 -18.66 -1.82 11.60
N SER A 323 -19.50 -1.19 10.81
CA SER A 323 -20.95 -1.41 10.82
C SER A 323 -21.42 -1.98 9.48
N GLY A 324 -22.27 -3.00 9.50
CA GLY A 324 -23.02 -3.43 8.33
C GLY A 324 -22.57 -4.72 7.64
N THR A 325 -21.44 -5.30 8.02
CA THR A 325 -21.00 -6.63 7.57
C THR A 325 -20.61 -7.47 8.76
N SER A 326 -20.74 -8.80 8.66
CA SER A 326 -20.25 -9.71 9.68
C SER A 326 -19.11 -10.55 9.09
N GLY A 327 -17.97 -10.55 9.75
CA GLY A 327 -16.81 -11.35 9.34
C GLY A 327 -16.00 -11.78 10.55
N THR A 328 -15.20 -12.82 10.39
CA THR A 328 -14.31 -13.31 11.42
C THR A 328 -12.88 -13.11 10.99
N PRO A 329 -12.12 -12.23 11.65
CA PRO A 329 -10.72 -12.02 11.35
C PRO A 329 -9.89 -13.30 11.45
N GLN A 330 -9.11 -13.60 10.44
CA GLN A 330 -8.19 -14.74 10.43
C GLN A 330 -6.88 -14.33 9.75
N PHE A 331 -5.79 -14.44 10.46
CA PHE A 331 -4.44 -14.21 9.93
C PHE A 331 -3.68 -15.53 9.84
N LYS A 332 -3.39 -16.00 8.63
CA LYS A 332 -2.77 -17.28 8.37
C LYS A 332 -1.54 -17.13 7.48
N ASN A 333 -0.48 -17.87 7.82
CA ASN A 333 0.73 -17.91 7.01
C ASN A 333 1.29 -16.52 6.67
N ILE A 334 1.47 -15.68 7.72
CA ILE A 334 2.09 -14.36 7.63
C ILE A 334 3.60 -14.55 7.86
N LEU A 335 4.40 -14.36 6.82
CA LEU A 335 5.86 -14.49 6.87
C LEU A 335 6.54 -13.13 6.90
N ILE A 336 7.36 -12.91 7.91
CA ILE A 336 8.24 -11.74 8.04
C ILE A 336 9.68 -12.28 8.03
N ASN A 337 10.38 -12.14 6.88
CA ASN A 337 11.69 -12.76 6.64
C ASN A 337 12.70 -11.74 6.11
N GLY A 338 13.70 -11.45 6.90
CA GLY A 338 14.71 -10.45 6.55
C GLY A 338 14.21 -9.02 6.84
N VAL A 339 14.07 -8.69 8.12
CA VAL A 339 13.68 -7.35 8.57
C VAL A 339 14.73 -6.82 9.54
N LYS A 340 15.13 -5.57 9.34
CA LYS A 340 16.03 -4.88 10.25
C LYS A 340 15.49 -3.49 10.59
N SER A 341 15.54 -3.13 11.88
CA SER A 341 15.30 -1.76 12.32
C SER A 341 16.54 -1.14 12.93
N GLN A 342 16.63 0.19 12.88
CA GLN A 342 17.59 1.02 13.61
C GLN A 342 17.01 2.39 13.94
N ASP A 343 17.56 3.02 14.95
CA ASP A 343 17.17 4.38 15.38
C ASP A 343 15.66 4.52 15.66
N SER A 344 15.02 3.44 16.14
CA SER A 344 13.60 3.45 16.49
C SER A 344 13.30 4.48 17.56
N VAL A 345 12.14 5.14 17.49
CA VAL A 345 11.79 6.19 18.45
C VAL A 345 11.53 5.66 19.85
N SER A 346 11.62 6.53 20.85
CA SER A 346 11.32 6.16 22.24
C SER A 346 9.90 5.59 22.37
N GLY A 347 9.77 4.46 23.06
CA GLY A 347 8.51 3.75 23.22
C GLY A 347 8.09 2.91 22.01
N ALA A 348 9.02 2.65 21.08
CA ALA A 348 8.76 1.72 19.99
C ALA A 348 8.47 0.31 20.49
N TYR A 349 7.64 -0.44 19.74
CA TYR A 349 7.25 -1.81 20.09
C TYR A 349 6.84 -2.64 18.87
N THR A 350 6.65 -3.95 19.12
CA THR A 350 5.96 -4.88 18.23
C THR A 350 4.64 -5.34 18.87
N ARG A 351 3.67 -5.75 18.04
CA ARG A 351 2.40 -6.33 18.50
C ARG A 351 1.98 -7.46 17.59
N ILE A 352 1.63 -8.61 18.17
CA ILE A 352 1.09 -9.77 17.45
C ILE A 352 -0.15 -10.24 18.17
N GLU A 353 -1.30 -9.91 17.62
CA GLU A 353 -2.61 -10.17 18.21
C GLU A 353 -3.54 -10.85 17.20
N GLY A 354 -3.97 -12.07 17.53
CA GLY A 354 -5.05 -12.78 16.84
C GLY A 354 -6.42 -12.32 17.31
N TYR A 355 -7.45 -12.77 16.64
CA TYR A 355 -8.82 -12.34 16.93
C TYR A 355 -9.34 -12.91 18.28
N ASN A 356 -9.10 -14.19 18.52
CA ASN A 356 -9.47 -14.88 19.77
C ASN A 356 -8.83 -16.27 19.83
N SER A 357 -9.07 -17.00 20.90
CA SER A 357 -8.50 -18.34 21.13
C SER A 357 -8.83 -19.40 20.08
N SER A 358 -9.88 -19.19 19.26
CA SER A 358 -10.25 -20.08 18.15
C SER A 358 -9.69 -19.60 16.80
N ASN A 359 -9.29 -18.36 16.71
CA ASN A 359 -8.76 -17.70 15.50
C ASN A 359 -7.41 -17.03 15.80
N LEU A 360 -6.42 -17.87 16.08
CA LEU A 360 -5.06 -17.44 16.38
C LEU A 360 -4.40 -16.84 15.15
N ALA A 361 -3.66 -15.74 15.33
CA ALA A 361 -2.75 -15.25 14.30
C ALA A 361 -1.60 -16.24 14.11
N GLN A 362 -1.32 -16.64 12.87
CA GLN A 362 -0.21 -17.52 12.53
C GLN A 362 0.90 -16.71 11.85
N VAL A 363 1.99 -16.48 12.56
CA VAL A 363 3.09 -15.61 12.13
C VAL A 363 4.42 -16.36 12.14
N TYR A 364 5.21 -16.19 11.09
CA TYR A 364 6.56 -16.71 10.95
C TYR A 364 7.55 -15.55 10.96
N LEU A 365 8.45 -15.52 11.93
CA LEU A 365 9.46 -14.47 12.11
C LEU A 365 10.84 -15.06 11.83
N ALA A 366 11.40 -14.73 10.68
CA ALA A 366 12.70 -15.24 10.25
C ALA A 366 13.67 -14.09 9.94
N ASN A 367 14.92 -14.24 10.35
CA ASN A 367 15.95 -13.23 10.06
C ASN A 367 15.52 -11.81 10.45
N VAL A 368 14.92 -11.67 11.64
CA VAL A 368 14.42 -10.42 12.19
C VAL A 368 15.39 -9.88 13.22
N SER A 369 15.88 -8.67 13.00
CA SER A 369 16.82 -7.97 13.89
C SER A 369 16.34 -6.55 14.16
N LEU A 370 15.60 -6.36 15.23
CA LEU A 370 15.09 -5.07 15.66
C LEU A 370 15.96 -4.47 16.76
N ASP A 371 16.18 -3.17 16.71
CA ASP A 371 16.90 -2.41 17.75
C ASP A 371 16.06 -2.20 19.02
N VAL A 372 14.72 -2.33 18.91
CA VAL A 372 13.78 -2.35 20.04
C VAL A 372 12.99 -3.65 20.00
N THR A 373 12.99 -4.38 21.12
CA THR A 373 12.32 -5.69 21.26
C THR A 373 11.13 -5.67 22.23
N SER A 374 10.70 -4.47 22.64
CA SER A 374 9.51 -4.29 23.46
C SER A 374 8.27 -4.78 22.72
N GLN A 375 7.34 -5.38 23.44
CA GLN A 375 6.09 -5.92 22.93
C GLN A 375 4.91 -5.24 23.64
N SER A 376 3.79 -5.10 22.95
CA SER A 376 2.54 -4.57 23.50
C SER A 376 1.37 -5.43 23.06
N ASP A 377 0.63 -5.95 24.04
CA ASP A 377 -0.64 -6.66 23.85
C ASP A 377 -0.58 -7.90 22.94
N ASP A 378 0.52 -8.63 22.95
CA ASP A 378 0.59 -9.91 22.26
C ASP A 378 -0.41 -10.90 22.87
N GLN A 379 -1.29 -11.45 22.05
CA GLN A 379 -2.26 -12.46 22.47
C GLN A 379 -2.82 -13.28 21.31
N ASP A 380 -3.37 -14.44 21.64
CA ASP A 380 -4.05 -15.32 20.68
C ASP A 380 -3.22 -15.58 19.40
N ALA A 381 -1.97 -15.98 19.54
CA ALA A 381 -1.05 -16.15 18.42
C ALA A 381 -0.24 -17.45 18.48
N THR A 382 0.09 -17.98 17.31
CA THR A 382 1.12 -19.00 17.13
C THR A 382 2.26 -18.39 16.31
N ALA A 383 3.42 -18.22 16.95
CA ALA A 383 4.61 -17.66 16.32
C ALA A 383 5.66 -18.75 16.07
N PHE A 384 6.17 -18.80 14.85
CA PHE A 384 7.27 -19.67 14.45
C PHE A 384 8.53 -18.83 14.28
N LEU A 385 9.65 -19.23 14.89
CA LEU A 385 10.86 -18.41 15.01
C LEU A 385 12.05 -19.08 14.34
N ASP A 386 12.81 -18.30 13.52
CA ASP A 386 14.08 -18.68 12.92
C ASP A 386 15.00 -17.44 12.86
N ASN A 387 16.09 -17.43 13.61
CA ASN A 387 17.02 -16.29 13.64
C ASN A 387 16.30 -14.93 13.88
N SER A 388 15.45 -14.86 14.90
CA SER A 388 14.68 -13.67 15.29
C SER A 388 15.11 -13.22 16.69
N ASN A 389 15.31 -11.92 16.88
CA ASN A 389 15.59 -11.35 18.20
C ASN A 389 14.31 -10.89 18.95
N ILE A 390 13.13 -11.11 18.38
CA ILE A 390 11.85 -10.96 19.08
C ILE A 390 11.19 -12.32 19.28
N THR A 391 10.57 -12.49 20.45
CA THR A 391 9.85 -13.70 20.84
C THR A 391 8.50 -13.28 21.41
N PRO A 392 7.42 -13.33 20.61
CA PRO A 392 6.08 -12.97 21.07
C PRO A 392 5.68 -13.71 22.33
N SER A 393 5.08 -13.01 23.30
CA SER A 393 4.69 -13.59 24.58
C SER A 393 3.46 -12.87 25.15
N GLY A 394 2.48 -13.65 25.60
CA GLY A 394 1.24 -13.11 26.17
C GLY A 394 0.19 -14.17 26.36
N THR A 395 -1.05 -13.76 26.54
CA THR A 395 -2.17 -14.67 26.78
C THR A 395 -2.43 -15.51 25.53
N ASN A 396 -2.41 -16.84 25.68
CA ASN A 396 -2.67 -17.78 24.58
C ASN A 396 -1.70 -17.61 23.38
N VAL A 397 -0.46 -17.20 23.67
CA VAL A 397 0.63 -17.13 22.69
C VAL A 397 1.49 -18.38 22.83
N THR A 398 1.73 -19.05 21.69
CA THR A 398 2.64 -20.19 21.62
C THR A 398 3.76 -19.91 20.64
N THR A 399 4.97 -20.37 20.98
CA THR A 399 6.14 -20.24 20.11
C THR A 399 6.73 -21.59 19.79
N SER A 400 7.26 -21.75 18.57
CA SER A 400 8.01 -22.92 18.16
C SER A 400 9.09 -22.52 17.14
N THR A 401 10.01 -23.41 16.88
CA THR A 401 11.05 -23.16 15.87
C THR A 401 10.61 -23.69 14.51
N PHE A 402 11.07 -23.04 13.47
CA PHE A 402 11.02 -23.53 12.09
C PHE A 402 12.35 -23.22 11.39
N SER A 403 12.50 -23.51 10.13
CA SER A 403 13.70 -23.16 9.36
C SER A 403 13.32 -22.69 7.98
N THR A 404 13.91 -21.57 7.56
CA THR A 404 13.73 -21.02 6.22
C THR A 404 15.03 -20.39 5.71
N SER A 405 15.12 -20.21 4.41
CA SER A 405 16.25 -19.48 3.80
C SER A 405 16.09 -17.96 3.95
N GLY A 406 17.19 -17.25 3.91
CA GLY A 406 17.23 -15.80 3.99
C GLY A 406 18.32 -15.29 4.91
N SER A 407 18.37 -13.98 5.10
CA SER A 407 19.28 -13.32 6.04
C SER A 407 18.72 -11.99 6.49
N VAL A 408 19.21 -11.46 7.61
CA VAL A 408 18.96 -10.07 8.02
C VAL A 408 19.53 -9.14 6.95
N PRO A 409 18.76 -8.17 6.42
CA PRO A 409 19.23 -7.30 5.34
C PRO A 409 20.34 -6.36 5.80
N SER A 410 21.20 -6.00 4.86
CA SER A 410 22.14 -4.90 5.04
C SER A 410 21.45 -3.59 4.66
N CYS A 411 20.96 -2.87 5.66
CA CYS A 411 20.25 -1.60 5.45
C CYS A 411 21.22 -0.42 5.34
N SER A 412 21.01 0.41 4.32
CA SER A 412 21.67 1.71 4.16
C SER A 412 20.62 2.79 3.97
N PHE A 413 20.49 3.66 4.99
CA PHE A 413 19.50 4.76 5.01
C PHE A 413 20.10 6.06 4.52
#